data_2c80ff589b1190aac262544827810cdd
#
_entry.id   2c80ff589b1190aac262544827810cdd
#
_cell.length_a   1.000
_cell.length_b   1.000
_cell.length_c   1.000
_cell.angle_alpha   90.00
_cell.angle_beta   90.00
_cell.angle_gamma   90.00
#
_symmetry.space_group_name_H-M   'P 1'
#
loop_
_entity.id
_entity.type
_entity.pdbx_description
1 polymer ?
#
loop_
_entity_poly.entity_id
_entity_poly.type
_entity_poly.pdbx_seq_one_letter_code
_entity_poly.pdbx_strand_id
1 'polypeptide(L)'
;AFAVPGGFVYFTRGIMAHFNNEAEFAGVLGDEIGHITARHSAKQYSRAMLGQVGLVAGSIISPEFAQFADVAAQGLQLLFLKFGRDAESQSDKLGVEYSTKIGYDASEMAGFFSTLDRLSAESGQEVPSFLSTHPDPVDRERRVAKLAADWRKKTNAADLEVDRQNYLRMIDGLIYGEDPKQGFV
;
A
#
# COMPACT_ATOMS: atom_id res chain seq x y z
N ALA A 1 4.67 -2.04 -3.35
CA ALA A 1 4.56 -0.63 -3.75
C ALA A 1 4.70 0.25 -2.51
N PHE A 2 5.11 1.47 -2.71
CA PHE A 2 5.14 2.48 -1.65
C PHE A 2 5.28 3.89 -2.24
N ALA A 3 4.68 4.86 -1.56
CA ALA A 3 4.79 6.28 -1.87
C ALA A 3 5.67 6.99 -0.86
N VAL A 4 6.54 7.89 -1.33
CA VAL A 4 7.40 8.70 -0.47
C VAL A 4 7.06 10.19 -0.58
N PRO A 5 7.40 11.00 0.46
CA PRO A 5 7.25 12.44 0.40
C PRO A 5 7.92 13.03 -0.84
N GLY A 6 7.24 13.96 -1.51
CA GLY A 6 7.69 14.51 -2.80
C GLY A 6 6.89 14.00 -4.00
N GLY A 7 6.03 12.99 -3.81
CA GLY A 7 5.13 12.50 -4.85
C GLY A 7 5.70 11.37 -5.71
N PHE A 8 6.76 10.72 -5.25
CA PHE A 8 7.33 9.57 -5.95
C PHE A 8 6.64 8.29 -5.49
N VAL A 9 6.32 7.42 -6.46
CA VAL A 9 5.75 6.08 -6.23
C VAL A 9 6.70 5.03 -6.79
N TYR A 10 6.90 3.97 -6.03
CA TYR A 10 7.78 2.87 -6.40
C TYR A 10 7.01 1.54 -6.38
N PHE A 11 7.22 0.76 -7.43
CA PHE A 11 6.74 -0.61 -7.53
C PHE A 11 7.93 -1.56 -7.57
N THR A 12 7.94 -2.55 -6.68
CA THR A 12 8.93 -3.62 -6.76
C THR A 12 8.56 -4.60 -7.88
N ARG A 13 9.56 -5.23 -8.46
CA ARG A 13 9.34 -6.30 -9.46
C ARG A 13 8.44 -7.41 -8.92
N GLY A 14 8.61 -7.73 -7.63
CA GLY A 14 7.80 -8.75 -6.97
C GLY A 14 6.31 -8.42 -7.00
N ILE A 15 5.90 -7.21 -6.58
CA ILE A 15 4.48 -6.86 -6.62
C ILE A 15 3.94 -6.81 -8.05
N MET A 16 4.75 -6.32 -9.00
CA MET A 16 4.35 -6.28 -10.41
C MET A 16 4.09 -7.67 -10.99
N ALA A 17 4.85 -8.68 -10.58
CA ALA A 17 4.64 -10.06 -11.01
C ALA A 17 3.35 -10.70 -10.46
N HIS A 18 2.75 -10.12 -9.43
CA HIS A 18 1.53 -10.64 -8.81
C HIS A 18 0.23 -9.97 -9.30
N PHE A 19 0.32 -8.90 -10.08
CA PHE A 19 -0.87 -8.35 -10.72
C PHE A 19 -1.33 -9.24 -11.89
N ASN A 20 -2.62 -9.45 -11.97
CA ASN A 20 -3.24 -10.24 -13.04
C ASN A 20 -3.57 -9.42 -14.28
N ASN A 21 -3.73 -8.11 -14.14
CA ASN A 21 -4.18 -7.22 -15.20
C ASN A 21 -3.82 -5.75 -14.89
N GLU A 22 -4.05 -4.88 -15.87
CA GLU A 22 -3.73 -3.46 -15.77
C GLU A 22 -4.63 -2.72 -14.77
N ALA A 23 -5.89 -3.16 -14.62
CA ALA A 23 -6.82 -2.56 -13.66
C ALA A 23 -6.41 -2.82 -12.19
N GLU A 24 -5.86 -4.00 -11.86
CA GLU A 24 -5.26 -4.26 -10.54
C GLU A 24 -4.10 -3.30 -10.28
N PHE A 25 -3.19 -3.16 -11.25
CA PHE A 25 -2.08 -2.22 -11.17
C PHE A 25 -2.57 -0.77 -11.01
N ALA A 26 -3.53 -0.34 -11.82
CA ALA A 26 -4.11 1.00 -11.75
C ALA A 26 -4.79 1.28 -10.41
N GLY A 27 -5.45 0.29 -9.82
CA GLY A 27 -6.06 0.38 -8.50
C GLY A 27 -5.03 0.61 -7.40
N VAL A 28 -3.96 -0.19 -7.37
CA VAL A 28 -2.89 -0.07 -6.39
C VAL A 28 -2.08 1.22 -6.61
N LEU A 29 -1.82 1.60 -7.86
CA LEU A 29 -1.20 2.90 -8.16
C LEU A 29 -2.07 4.06 -7.68
N GLY A 30 -3.38 3.96 -7.86
CA GLY A 30 -4.34 4.94 -7.35
C GLY A 30 -4.34 5.05 -5.83
N ASP A 31 -4.17 3.93 -5.11
CA ASP A 31 -4.01 3.89 -3.64
C ASP A 31 -2.74 4.63 -3.21
N GLU A 32 -1.62 4.37 -3.83
CA GLU A 32 -0.35 5.06 -3.55
C GLU A 32 -0.44 6.57 -3.83
N ILE A 33 -1.08 6.95 -4.95
CA ILE A 33 -1.39 8.35 -5.25
C ILE A 33 -2.34 8.93 -4.19
N GLY A 34 -3.29 8.14 -3.70
CA GLY A 34 -4.17 8.49 -2.59
C GLY A 34 -3.39 8.84 -1.32
N HIS A 35 -2.36 8.05 -0.98
CA HIS A 35 -1.47 8.34 0.14
C HIS A 35 -0.73 9.68 -0.03
N ILE A 36 -0.30 10.01 -1.26
CA ILE A 36 0.36 11.28 -1.58
C ILE A 36 -0.61 12.45 -1.44
N THR A 37 -1.77 12.39 -2.12
CA THR A 37 -2.74 13.49 -2.18
C THR A 37 -3.35 13.77 -0.83
N ALA A 38 -3.59 12.76 0.00
CA ALA A 38 -4.02 12.89 1.39
C ALA A 38 -2.88 13.23 2.36
N ARG A 39 -1.62 13.29 1.87
CA ARG A 39 -0.41 13.61 2.66
C ARG A 39 -0.19 12.66 3.83
N HIS A 40 -0.49 11.37 3.68
CA HIS A 40 -0.38 10.40 4.77
C HIS A 40 1.04 10.27 5.30
N SER A 41 2.04 10.11 4.43
CA SER A 41 3.45 10.02 4.81
C SER A 41 3.93 11.29 5.51
N ALA A 42 3.55 12.47 5.03
CA ALA A 42 3.94 13.74 5.65
C ALA A 42 3.31 13.91 7.05
N LYS A 43 2.04 13.55 7.21
CA LYS A 43 1.36 13.57 8.52
C LYS A 43 1.99 12.59 9.50
N GLN A 44 2.33 11.38 9.03
CA GLN A 44 2.98 10.36 9.84
C GLN A 44 4.37 10.82 10.28
N TYR A 45 5.17 11.35 9.36
CA TYR A 45 6.49 11.93 9.68
C TYR A 45 6.39 13.05 10.71
N SER A 46 5.46 14.00 10.53
CA SER A 46 5.27 15.11 11.48
C SER A 46 4.87 14.62 12.87
N ARG A 47 3.97 13.62 12.96
CA ARG A 47 3.56 13.02 14.24
C ARG A 47 4.73 12.36 14.95
N ALA A 48 5.58 11.66 14.20
CA ALA A 48 6.74 11.01 14.76
C ALA A 48 7.80 12.01 15.23
N MET A 49 8.05 13.06 14.48
CA MET A 49 8.94 14.15 14.91
C MET A 49 8.44 14.79 16.20
N LEU A 50 7.16 15.05 16.31
CA LEU A 50 6.56 15.59 17.55
C LEU A 50 6.69 14.60 18.71
N GLY A 51 6.47 13.30 18.45
CA GLY A 51 6.67 12.24 19.45
C GLY A 51 8.12 12.18 19.93
N GLN A 52 9.08 12.25 19.01
CA GLN A 52 10.50 12.24 19.36
C GLN A 52 10.92 13.46 20.17
N VAL A 53 10.44 14.66 19.81
CA VAL A 53 10.68 15.87 20.60
C VAL A 53 10.07 15.72 22.01
N GLY A 54 8.88 15.16 22.13
CA GLY A 54 8.25 14.87 23.41
C GLY A 54 9.05 13.89 24.27
N LEU A 55 9.62 12.83 23.67
CA LEU A 55 10.48 11.87 24.35
C LEU A 55 11.78 12.52 24.87
N VAL A 56 12.45 13.31 24.03
CA VAL A 56 13.67 14.02 24.42
C VAL A 56 13.38 15.02 25.55
N ALA A 57 12.30 15.81 25.43
CA ALA A 57 11.91 16.73 26.49
C ALA A 57 11.57 16.00 27.80
N GLY A 58 10.85 14.88 27.74
CA GLY A 58 10.52 14.04 28.89
C GLY A 58 11.77 13.45 29.57
N SER A 59 12.75 12.97 28.78
CA SER A 59 14.00 12.41 29.32
C SER A 59 14.90 13.43 30.04
N ILE A 60 14.80 14.70 29.67
CA ILE A 60 15.49 15.80 30.35
C ILE A 60 14.83 16.10 31.71
N ILE A 61 13.52 15.94 31.82
CA ILE A 61 12.74 16.28 33.02
C ILE A 61 12.78 15.15 34.05
N SER A 62 12.81 13.87 33.61
CA SER A 62 12.75 12.69 34.47
C SER A 62 13.76 11.64 34.03
N PRO A 63 14.73 11.29 34.90
CA PRO A 63 15.69 10.20 34.65
C PRO A 63 15.01 8.83 34.47
N GLU A 64 13.89 8.58 35.15
CA GLU A 64 13.10 7.36 34.98
C GLU A 64 12.51 7.29 33.57
N PHE A 65 12.11 8.42 33.01
CA PHE A 65 11.60 8.50 31.64
C PHE A 65 12.70 8.21 30.60
N ALA A 66 13.97 8.57 30.90
CA ALA A 66 15.08 8.28 30.02
C ALA A 66 15.28 6.78 29.78
N GLN A 67 14.99 5.93 30.78
CA GLN A 67 15.09 4.48 30.65
C GLN A 67 14.07 3.88 29.68
N PHE A 68 12.93 4.55 29.46
CA PHE A 68 11.90 4.13 28.52
C PHE A 68 12.03 4.78 27.14
N ALA A 69 12.91 5.78 27.01
CA ALA A 69 13.05 6.54 25.76
C ALA A 69 13.47 5.68 24.57
N ASP A 70 14.38 4.72 24.78
CA ASP A 70 14.86 3.82 23.75
C ASP A 70 13.77 2.85 23.27
N VAL A 71 12.97 2.31 24.21
CA VAL A 71 11.84 1.42 23.87
C VAL A 71 10.75 2.20 23.13
N ALA A 72 10.49 3.43 23.57
CA ALA A 72 9.52 4.31 22.93
C ALA A 72 10.01 4.76 21.54
N ALA A 73 11.31 5.02 21.35
CA ALA A 73 11.90 5.35 20.05
C ALA A 73 11.79 4.17 19.07
N GLN A 74 12.03 2.93 19.51
CA GLN A 74 11.82 1.72 18.71
C GLN A 74 10.34 1.55 18.35
N GLY A 75 9.42 1.78 19.30
CA GLY A 75 7.98 1.77 19.06
C GLY A 75 7.53 2.81 18.03
N LEU A 76 8.11 4.02 18.09
CA LEU A 76 7.89 5.05 17.08
C LEU A 76 8.39 4.61 15.69
N GLN A 77 9.56 3.98 15.62
CA GLN A 77 10.10 3.48 14.35
C GLN A 77 9.18 2.44 13.69
N LEU A 78 8.52 1.59 14.48
CA LEU A 78 7.52 0.64 13.98
C LEU A 78 6.24 1.34 13.48
N LEU A 79 5.86 2.48 14.05
CA LEU A 79 4.73 3.29 13.58
C LEU A 79 5.00 3.93 12.21
N PHE A 80 6.26 4.08 11.82
CA PHE A 80 6.61 4.58 10.47
C PHE A 80 6.38 3.58 9.35
N LEU A 81 6.35 2.29 9.66
CA LEU A 81 6.25 1.25 8.66
C LEU A 81 4.80 0.95 8.24
N LYS A 82 3.82 1.27 9.07
CA LYS A 82 2.40 0.96 8.79
C LYS A 82 1.54 2.20 8.81
N PHE A 83 0.73 2.36 7.78
CA PHE A 83 -0.35 3.32 7.80
C PHE A 83 -1.47 2.84 8.74
N GLY A 84 -2.11 3.79 9.42
CA GLY A 84 -3.28 3.47 10.24
C GLY A 84 -4.51 3.16 9.38
N ARG A 85 -5.48 2.44 9.94
CA ARG A 85 -6.72 2.03 9.25
C ARG A 85 -7.47 3.17 8.57
N ASP A 86 -7.46 4.36 9.18
CA ASP A 86 -8.12 5.53 8.60
C ASP A 86 -7.41 6.02 7.33
N ALA A 87 -6.07 5.99 7.32
CA ALA A 87 -5.27 6.34 6.15
C ALA A 87 -5.50 5.34 5.03
N GLU A 88 -5.48 4.03 5.33
CA GLU A 88 -5.80 2.97 4.37
C GLU A 88 -7.23 3.11 3.82
N SER A 89 -8.20 3.38 4.70
CA SER A 89 -9.58 3.57 4.26
C SER A 89 -9.75 4.80 3.35
N GLN A 90 -8.97 5.85 3.58
CA GLN A 90 -8.98 7.03 2.72
C GLN A 90 -8.26 6.76 1.40
N SER A 91 -7.12 6.08 1.41
CA SER A 91 -6.40 5.74 0.19
C SER A 91 -7.16 4.75 -0.69
N ASP A 92 -7.78 3.71 -0.11
CA ASP A 92 -8.68 2.80 -0.84
C ASP A 92 -9.79 3.55 -1.59
N LYS A 93 -10.44 4.51 -0.90
CA LYS A 93 -11.49 5.32 -1.53
C LYS A 93 -10.96 6.15 -2.69
N LEU A 94 -9.78 6.77 -2.52
CA LEU A 94 -9.14 7.56 -3.57
C LEU A 94 -8.63 6.66 -4.70
N GLY A 95 -8.08 5.50 -4.40
CA GLY A 95 -7.62 4.52 -5.38
C GLY A 95 -8.75 4.04 -6.30
N VAL A 96 -9.89 3.66 -5.71
CA VAL A 96 -11.10 3.30 -6.48
C VAL A 96 -11.60 4.48 -7.31
N GLU A 97 -11.63 5.69 -6.74
CA GLU A 97 -12.05 6.89 -7.46
C GLU A 97 -11.15 7.19 -8.65
N TYR A 98 -9.84 7.19 -8.45
CA TYR A 98 -8.86 7.55 -9.47
C TYR A 98 -8.83 6.53 -10.60
N SER A 99 -8.74 5.23 -10.29
CA SER A 99 -8.73 4.16 -11.30
C SER A 99 -10.03 4.15 -12.12
N THR A 100 -11.19 4.31 -11.48
CA THR A 100 -12.47 4.36 -12.22
C THR A 100 -12.56 5.60 -13.12
N LYS A 101 -12.10 6.77 -12.65
CA LYS A 101 -12.15 8.01 -13.46
C LYS A 101 -11.28 7.96 -14.71
N ILE A 102 -10.20 7.17 -14.70
CA ILE A 102 -9.35 6.97 -15.89
C ILE A 102 -9.76 5.76 -16.72
N GLY A 103 -10.90 5.12 -16.41
CA GLY A 103 -11.53 4.10 -17.23
C GLY A 103 -11.26 2.65 -16.80
N TYR A 104 -10.58 2.39 -15.69
CA TYR A 104 -10.33 1.02 -15.21
C TYR A 104 -11.42 0.51 -14.28
N ASP A 105 -11.64 -0.80 -14.33
CA ASP A 105 -12.54 -1.49 -13.39
C ASP A 105 -11.88 -1.63 -12.02
N ALA A 106 -12.20 -0.72 -11.12
CA ALA A 106 -11.65 -0.71 -9.78
C ALA A 106 -12.01 -1.96 -8.93
N SER A 107 -12.94 -2.82 -9.37
CA SER A 107 -13.23 -4.08 -8.68
C SER A 107 -12.04 -5.06 -8.73
N GLU A 108 -11.17 -4.94 -9.74
CA GLU A 108 -9.96 -5.74 -9.87
C GLU A 108 -8.96 -5.49 -8.71
N MET A 109 -8.91 -4.27 -8.17
CA MET A 109 -8.10 -3.97 -6.98
C MET A 109 -8.48 -4.87 -5.79
N ALA A 110 -9.76 -5.25 -5.63
CA ALA A 110 -10.17 -6.20 -4.61
C ALA A 110 -9.59 -7.60 -4.88
N GLY A 111 -9.50 -8.04 -6.15
CA GLY A 111 -8.86 -9.29 -6.56
C GLY A 111 -7.38 -9.34 -6.18
N PHE A 112 -6.68 -8.23 -6.29
CA PHE A 112 -5.29 -8.13 -5.85
C PHE A 112 -5.14 -8.35 -4.33
N PHE A 113 -6.03 -7.79 -3.50
CA PHE A 113 -6.00 -8.06 -2.05
C PHE A 113 -6.27 -9.53 -1.71
N SER A 114 -7.18 -10.20 -2.43
CA SER A 114 -7.38 -11.66 -2.31
C SER A 114 -6.10 -12.43 -2.66
N THR A 115 -5.37 -12.00 -3.68
CA THR A 115 -4.08 -12.60 -4.05
C THR A 115 -3.06 -12.44 -2.94
N LEU A 116 -2.96 -11.25 -2.32
CA LEU A 116 -2.06 -11.01 -1.19
C LEU A 116 -2.40 -11.84 0.04
N ASP A 117 -3.69 -11.99 0.36
CA ASP A 117 -4.15 -12.81 1.48
C ASP A 117 -3.75 -14.28 1.29
N ARG A 118 -3.99 -14.82 0.09
CA ARG A 118 -3.58 -16.18 -0.27
C ARG A 118 -2.06 -16.38 -0.17
N LEU A 119 -1.27 -15.47 -0.71
CA LEU A 119 0.20 -15.55 -0.64
C LEU A 119 0.71 -15.50 0.81
N SER A 120 0.09 -14.69 1.66
CA SER A 120 0.42 -14.62 3.08
C SER A 120 0.11 -15.94 3.80
N ALA A 121 -0.98 -16.60 3.45
CA ALA A 121 -1.36 -17.89 4.03
C ALA A 121 -0.44 -19.03 3.57
N GLU A 122 0.02 -19.00 2.31
CA GLU A 122 0.88 -20.04 1.73
C GLU A 122 2.35 -19.92 2.18
N SER A 123 2.88 -18.71 2.33
CA SER A 123 4.31 -18.48 2.58
C SER A 123 4.74 -18.74 4.03
N GLY A 124 3.81 -18.74 4.97
CA GLY A 124 4.06 -19.07 6.39
C GLY A 124 5.05 -18.18 7.14
N GLN A 125 5.87 -17.39 6.48
CA GLN A 125 6.92 -16.56 7.08
C GLN A 125 7.24 -15.23 6.38
N GLU A 126 6.97 -15.05 5.10
CA GLU A 126 7.26 -13.79 4.41
C GLU A 126 5.98 -13.07 4.02
N VAL A 127 5.58 -12.16 4.87
CA VAL A 127 4.55 -11.18 4.50
C VAL A 127 5.08 -10.38 3.32
N PRO A 128 4.41 -10.35 2.16
CA PRO A 128 4.81 -9.51 1.04
C PRO A 128 5.12 -8.09 1.54
N SER A 129 6.18 -7.47 1.04
CA SER A 129 6.64 -6.15 1.50
C SER A 129 5.54 -5.09 1.49
N PHE A 130 4.54 -5.26 0.63
CA PHE A 130 3.34 -4.44 0.59
C PHE A 130 2.55 -4.51 1.91
N LEU A 131 2.32 -5.70 2.47
CA LEU A 131 1.58 -5.87 3.73
C LEU A 131 2.33 -5.35 4.97
N SER A 132 3.64 -5.15 4.88
CA SER A 132 4.40 -4.53 5.96
C SER A 132 4.06 -3.04 6.15
N THR A 133 3.67 -2.37 5.07
CA THR A 133 3.27 -0.95 5.07
C THR A 133 1.75 -0.76 4.99
N HIS A 134 1.03 -1.70 4.37
CA HIS A 134 -0.42 -1.67 4.11
C HIS A 134 -1.10 -2.89 4.73
N PRO A 135 -1.53 -2.83 5.99
CA PRO A 135 -2.12 -3.98 6.70
C PRO A 135 -3.53 -4.32 6.24
N ASP A 136 -4.02 -5.44 6.75
CA ASP A 136 -5.42 -5.90 6.70
C ASP A 136 -5.98 -6.11 5.28
N PRO A 137 -5.39 -6.99 4.44
CA PRO A 137 -5.82 -7.20 3.06
C PRO A 137 -7.29 -7.65 2.97
N VAL A 138 -7.78 -8.47 3.89
CA VAL A 138 -9.16 -8.97 3.91
C VAL A 138 -10.18 -7.85 4.14
N ASP A 139 -9.90 -6.95 5.07
CA ASP A 139 -10.79 -5.81 5.34
C ASP A 139 -10.74 -4.80 4.18
N ARG A 140 -9.58 -4.65 3.53
CA ARG A 140 -9.40 -3.81 2.35
C ARG A 140 -10.14 -4.38 1.13
N GLU A 141 -10.02 -5.68 0.87
CA GLU A 141 -10.77 -6.36 -0.19
C GLU A 141 -12.27 -6.04 -0.12
N ARG A 142 -12.90 -6.28 1.05
CA ARG A 142 -14.33 -6.04 1.24
C ARG A 142 -14.70 -4.57 1.03
N ARG A 143 -13.88 -3.65 1.54
CA ARG A 143 -14.10 -2.21 1.41
C ARG A 143 -14.00 -1.77 -0.03
N VAL A 144 -12.96 -2.16 -0.74
CA VAL A 144 -12.72 -1.83 -2.14
C VAL A 144 -13.81 -2.41 -3.03
N ALA A 145 -14.19 -3.67 -2.83
CA ALA A 145 -15.29 -4.29 -3.58
C ALA A 145 -16.60 -3.49 -3.44
N LYS A 146 -16.92 -3.03 -2.24
CA LYS A 146 -18.12 -2.20 -2.00
C LYS A 146 -18.01 -0.84 -2.68
N LEU A 147 -16.86 -0.16 -2.56
CA LEU A 147 -16.63 1.13 -3.18
C LEU A 147 -16.69 1.04 -4.71
N ALA A 148 -16.07 0.02 -5.31
CA ALA A 148 -16.09 -0.23 -6.73
C ALA A 148 -17.53 -0.50 -7.24
N ALA A 149 -18.32 -1.29 -6.49
CA ALA A 149 -19.72 -1.53 -6.82
C ALA A 149 -20.55 -0.23 -6.82
N ASP A 150 -20.28 0.69 -5.90
CA ASP A 150 -20.97 1.98 -5.84
C ASP A 150 -20.53 2.92 -6.99
N TRP A 151 -19.29 2.86 -7.41
CA TRP A 151 -18.79 3.58 -8.59
C TRP A 151 -19.36 3.02 -9.90
N ARG A 152 -19.44 1.69 -10.03
CA ARG A 152 -20.05 1.02 -11.21
C ARG A 152 -21.49 1.43 -11.45
N LYS A 153 -22.27 1.76 -10.41
CA LYS A 153 -23.63 2.29 -10.56
C LYS A 153 -23.68 3.69 -11.17
N LYS A 154 -22.59 4.45 -11.06
CA LYS A 154 -22.46 5.84 -11.55
C LYS A 154 -21.75 5.94 -12.89
N THR A 155 -21.12 4.85 -13.32
CA THR A 155 -20.34 4.77 -14.56
C THR A 155 -20.93 3.68 -15.43
N ASN A 156 -20.83 3.81 -16.75
CA ASN A 156 -21.20 2.71 -17.64
C ASN A 156 -20.17 1.57 -17.48
N ALA A 157 -20.58 0.48 -16.85
CA ALA A 157 -19.68 -0.65 -16.57
C ALA A 157 -19.10 -1.30 -17.85
N ALA A 158 -19.75 -1.12 -19.01
CA ALA A 158 -19.24 -1.62 -20.29
C ALA A 158 -18.03 -0.84 -20.81
N ASP A 159 -17.79 0.35 -20.28
CA ASP A 159 -16.67 1.23 -20.67
C ASP A 159 -15.44 1.07 -19.74
N LEU A 160 -15.52 0.18 -18.73
CA LEU A 160 -14.43 -0.05 -17.79
C LEU A 160 -13.50 -1.16 -18.28
N GLU A 161 -12.22 -0.87 -18.34
CA GLU A 161 -11.19 -1.75 -18.84
C GLU A 161 -10.56 -2.58 -17.71
N VAL A 162 -10.19 -3.82 -18.03
CA VAL A 162 -9.40 -4.72 -17.19
C VAL A 162 -8.00 -4.92 -17.77
N ASP A 163 -7.93 -5.06 -19.08
CA ASP A 163 -6.75 -5.17 -19.95
C ASP A 163 -5.62 -6.10 -19.45
N ARG A 164 -5.98 -7.38 -19.27
CA ARG A 164 -5.01 -8.41 -18.90
C ARG A 164 -3.93 -8.61 -19.97
N GLN A 165 -4.31 -8.63 -21.24
CA GLN A 165 -3.38 -8.94 -22.33
C GLN A 165 -2.29 -7.89 -22.48
N ASN A 166 -2.65 -6.62 -22.34
CA ASN A 166 -1.69 -5.52 -22.39
C ASN A 166 -0.73 -5.57 -21.20
N TYR A 167 -1.27 -5.77 -20.00
CA TYR A 167 -0.46 -5.88 -18.80
C TYR A 167 0.61 -6.97 -18.92
N LEU A 168 0.22 -8.18 -19.32
CA LEU A 168 1.16 -9.29 -19.47
C LEU A 168 2.24 -9.02 -20.50
N ARG A 169 1.91 -8.32 -21.59
CA ARG A 169 2.93 -7.88 -22.58
C ARG A 169 3.90 -6.84 -22.01
N MET A 170 3.39 -5.93 -21.16
CA MET A 170 4.20 -4.87 -20.57
C MET A 170 5.22 -5.41 -19.55
N ILE A 171 4.88 -6.47 -18.85
CA ILE A 171 5.78 -7.11 -17.88
C ILE A 171 6.57 -8.28 -18.46
N ASP A 172 6.37 -8.62 -19.73
CA ASP A 172 7.12 -9.70 -20.39
C ASP A 172 8.63 -9.39 -20.37
N GLY A 173 9.41 -10.35 -19.92
CA GLY A 173 10.84 -10.19 -19.67
C GLY A 173 11.19 -9.49 -18.34
N LEU A 174 10.20 -9.18 -17.48
CA LEU A 174 10.47 -8.67 -16.13
C LEU A 174 11.28 -9.73 -15.36
N ILE A 175 12.47 -9.33 -14.93
CA ILE A 175 13.32 -10.20 -14.12
C ILE A 175 12.70 -10.32 -12.73
N TYR A 176 12.27 -11.53 -12.39
CA TYR A 176 11.67 -11.88 -11.10
C TYR A 176 12.64 -12.73 -10.28
N GLY A 177 12.64 -12.58 -8.96
CA GLY A 177 13.50 -13.32 -8.04
C GLY A 177 14.55 -12.44 -7.36
N GLU A 178 15.48 -13.09 -6.66
CA GLU A 178 16.54 -12.46 -5.90
C GLU A 178 17.65 -11.86 -6.81
N ASP A 179 18.81 -11.56 -6.24
CA ASP A 179 19.92 -10.93 -6.97
C ASP A 179 20.26 -11.72 -8.24
N PRO A 180 20.30 -11.07 -9.43
CA PRO A 180 20.69 -11.70 -10.68
C PRO A 180 22.04 -12.41 -10.65
N LYS A 181 22.95 -12.03 -9.74
CA LYS A 181 24.25 -12.69 -9.54
C LYS A 181 24.15 -14.01 -8.80
N GLN A 182 23.07 -14.25 -8.09
CA GLN A 182 22.79 -15.49 -7.37
C GLN A 182 21.89 -16.45 -8.16
N GLY A 183 21.45 -16.04 -9.33
CA GLY A 183 20.51 -16.77 -10.18
C GLY A 183 19.06 -16.36 -9.95
N PHE A 184 18.24 -16.71 -10.94
CA PHE A 184 16.77 -16.54 -10.86
C PHE A 184 16.16 -17.90 -10.60
N VAL A 185 15.26 -17.97 -9.68
CA VAL A 185 14.43 -19.16 -9.44
C VAL A 185 13.06 -18.88 -10.02
#